data_0cb841c0f61b5a85eb70aa92e8f2916f
#
_entry.id   0cb841c0f61b5a85eb70aa92e8f2916f
#
_cell.length_a   1.000
_cell.length_b   1.000
_cell.length_c   1.000
_cell.angle_alpha   90.00
_cell.angle_beta   90.00
_cell.angle_gamma   90.00
#
_symmetry.space_group_name_H-M   'P 1'
#
loop_
_entity.id
_entity.type
_entity.pdbx_description
1 polymer ?
#
loop_
_entity_poly.entity_id
_entity_poly.type
_entity_poly.pdbx_seq_one_letter_code
_entity_poly.pdbx_strand_id
1 'polypeptide(L)'
;YDGWEVEVSNNPDGAAANDSVFEFFNNLQADIHQGLYCMKQGYYRVKVYGFYRYGDLIGAAIAHRDGTEKLLTSLYVQTETEDFATPLASLFECVHDGLLSPDDALLPDSLFPGSDRTYHCVADKRLGARAAMTWGYYEVDKPFYVKEGESVVVGVRKDDGLVNDWVCIDDFSLEYLGDGETNRPDDFVDNIDEVFVGGETATVVASEWYTINGVRVAEPKQRGIYIRQDKMSDGTTRSLKVMVR
;
A
#
# COMPACT_ATOMS: atom_id res chain seq x y z
N TYR A 1 -5.55 18.66 13.00
CA TYR A 1 -5.32 17.20 13.03
C TYR A 1 -5.18 16.72 14.46
N ASP A 2 -6.23 16.79 15.22
CA ASP A 2 -6.19 16.31 16.59
C ASP A 2 -5.84 14.81 16.59
N GLY A 3 -4.69 14.48 17.22
CA GLY A 3 -4.20 13.13 17.37
C GLY A 3 -3.33 12.59 16.23
N TRP A 4 -3.11 13.35 15.16
CA TRP A 4 -2.15 13.00 14.11
C TRP A 4 -0.81 13.69 14.31
N GLU A 5 0.27 12.94 14.13
CA GLU A 5 1.63 13.42 14.13
C GLU A 5 2.15 13.50 12.69
N VAL A 6 2.95 14.54 12.38
CA VAL A 6 3.51 14.76 11.05
C VAL A 6 5.00 14.97 11.18
N GLU A 7 5.78 14.16 10.48
CA GLU A 7 7.23 14.25 10.43
C GLU A 7 7.72 14.39 8.99
N VAL A 8 8.67 15.29 8.76
CA VAL A 8 9.29 15.48 7.45
C VAL A 8 10.78 15.74 7.60
N SER A 9 11.60 15.18 6.70
CA SER A 9 13.05 15.37 6.72
C SER A 9 13.50 16.70 6.11
N ASN A 10 12.70 17.26 5.22
CA ASN A 10 12.96 18.51 4.50
C ASN A 10 11.65 19.17 4.08
N ASN A 11 11.71 20.42 3.60
CA ASN A 11 10.59 21.17 3.06
C ASN A 11 9.31 21.10 3.93
N PRO A 12 9.35 21.59 5.20
CA PRO A 12 8.19 21.48 6.09
C PRO A 12 6.92 22.12 5.53
N ASP A 13 7.07 23.17 4.71
CA ASP A 13 5.94 23.84 4.04
C ASP A 13 5.27 22.99 2.96
N GLY A 14 5.93 21.91 2.53
CA GLY A 14 5.39 20.92 1.60
C GLY A 14 4.50 19.88 2.27
N ALA A 15 4.51 19.79 3.59
CA ALA A 15 3.59 18.95 4.35
C ALA A 15 2.45 19.83 4.86
N ALA A 16 1.33 19.81 4.19
CA ALA A 16 0.24 20.71 4.47
C ALA A 16 -1.11 20.03 4.33
N ALA A 17 -2.01 20.37 5.24
CA ALA A 17 -3.41 20.20 4.97
C ALA A 17 -4.04 21.56 4.74
N ASN A 18 -4.91 21.56 3.85
CA ASN A 18 -5.83 22.66 3.62
C ASN A 18 -7.22 22.07 3.37
N ASP A 19 -8.19 22.90 3.14
CA ASP A 19 -9.63 22.58 3.09
C ASP A 19 -10.00 21.42 2.15
N SER A 20 -9.02 20.82 1.49
CA SER A 20 -9.27 19.82 0.44
C SER A 20 -8.71 18.45 0.75
N VAL A 21 -7.41 18.35 1.04
CA VAL A 21 -6.66 17.10 1.24
C VAL A 21 -5.43 17.37 2.09
N PHE A 22 -4.81 16.32 2.63
CA PHE A 22 -3.45 16.41 3.17
C PHE A 22 -2.44 16.03 2.07
N GLU A 23 -1.31 16.75 2.00
CA GLU A 23 -0.29 16.47 1.00
C GLU A 23 1.13 16.48 1.57
N PHE A 24 2.01 15.72 0.91
CA PHE A 24 3.46 15.89 0.95
C PHE A 24 3.95 16.27 -0.44
N PHE A 25 4.50 17.46 -0.58
CA PHE A 25 5.07 17.93 -1.83
C PHE A 25 6.56 18.18 -1.70
N ASN A 26 7.36 17.53 -2.55
CA ASN A 26 8.82 17.70 -2.57
C ASN A 26 9.51 17.42 -1.22
N ASN A 27 8.98 16.44 -0.47
CA ASN A 27 9.59 15.92 0.75
C ASN A 27 10.35 14.64 0.42
N LEU A 28 11.61 14.52 0.83
CA LEU A 28 12.39 13.29 0.61
C LEU A 28 11.89 12.16 1.50
N GLN A 29 11.64 12.46 2.76
CA GLN A 29 11.01 11.53 3.69
C GLN A 29 9.89 12.25 4.43
N ALA A 30 8.79 11.55 4.63
CA ALA A 30 7.61 12.10 5.28
C ALA A 30 6.78 11.00 5.92
N ASP A 31 6.15 11.33 7.03
CA ASP A 31 5.23 10.46 7.75
C ASP A 31 4.07 11.29 8.31
N ILE A 32 2.87 10.78 8.17
CA ILE A 32 1.70 11.22 8.93
C ILE A 32 1.08 9.99 9.58
N HIS A 33 0.97 10.01 10.91
CA HIS A 33 0.49 8.84 11.64
C HIS A 33 -0.31 9.18 12.88
N GLN A 34 -1.03 8.18 13.38
CA GLN A 34 -1.76 8.24 14.64
C GLN A 34 -1.52 6.96 15.45
N GLY A 35 -1.21 7.13 16.74
CA GLY A 35 -1.17 6.04 17.72
C GLY A 35 -2.57 5.72 18.24
N LEU A 36 -2.93 4.45 18.24
CA LEU A 36 -4.18 3.90 18.77
C LEU A 36 -3.84 2.97 19.93
N TYR A 37 -4.41 3.21 21.10
CA TYR A 37 -4.01 2.54 22.34
C TYR A 37 -5.11 1.65 22.89
N CYS A 38 -4.72 0.54 23.55
CA CYS A 38 -5.62 -0.39 24.22
C CYS A 38 -6.76 -0.86 23.31
N MET A 39 -6.44 -1.27 22.10
CA MET A 39 -7.43 -1.72 21.15
C MET A 39 -8.07 -3.05 21.59
N LYS A 40 -9.30 -3.28 21.18
CA LYS A 40 -9.99 -4.54 21.33
C LYS A 40 -9.35 -5.59 20.41
N GLN A 41 -9.22 -6.82 20.90
CA GLN A 41 -8.75 -7.93 20.07
C GLN A 41 -9.63 -8.15 18.84
N GLY A 42 -9.02 -8.43 17.69
CA GLY A 42 -9.74 -8.82 16.47
C GLY A 42 -9.11 -8.30 15.18
N TYR A 43 -9.82 -8.57 14.10
CA TYR A 43 -9.46 -8.08 12.76
C TYR A 43 -9.98 -6.66 12.57
N TYR A 44 -9.15 -5.87 11.94
CA TYR A 44 -9.41 -4.49 11.56
C TYR A 44 -9.06 -4.29 10.09
N ARG A 45 -9.63 -3.25 9.49
CA ARG A 45 -9.24 -2.74 8.19
C ARG A 45 -9.01 -1.25 8.31
N VAL A 46 -7.81 -0.80 8.03
CA VAL A 46 -7.52 0.61 7.80
C VAL A 46 -7.64 0.91 6.32
N LYS A 47 -8.18 2.07 5.99
CA LYS A 47 -8.34 2.55 4.63
C LYS A 47 -7.98 4.02 4.55
N VAL A 48 -7.42 4.42 3.41
CA VAL A 48 -7.17 5.80 3.04
C VAL A 48 -7.45 5.96 1.54
N TYR A 49 -7.91 7.11 1.13
CA TYR A 49 -7.83 7.51 -0.27
C TYR A 49 -6.52 8.24 -0.47
N GLY A 50 -5.69 7.80 -1.40
CA GLY A 50 -4.40 8.42 -1.60
C GLY A 50 -3.64 7.91 -2.81
N PHE A 51 -2.83 8.81 -3.39
CA PHE A 51 -1.96 8.48 -4.50
C PHE A 51 -0.56 9.07 -4.32
N TYR A 52 0.36 8.53 -5.08
CA TYR A 52 1.72 9.02 -5.24
C TYR A 52 2.00 9.38 -6.71
N ARG A 53 2.65 10.53 -6.93
CA ARG A 53 3.20 10.94 -8.21
C ARG A 53 4.72 10.96 -8.16
N TYR A 54 5.35 10.16 -8.99
CA TYR A 54 6.80 9.92 -9.04
C TYR A 54 7.55 11.03 -9.76
N GLY A 55 7.89 12.13 -9.07
CA GLY A 55 8.54 13.30 -9.64
C GLY A 55 7.58 14.33 -10.26
N ASP A 56 8.01 15.06 -11.28
CA ASP A 56 7.13 15.98 -12.01
C ASP A 56 6.10 15.23 -12.87
N LEU A 57 5.00 15.90 -13.22
CA LEU A 57 3.86 15.28 -13.88
C LEU A 57 4.20 14.52 -15.17
N ILE A 58 4.98 15.13 -16.06
CA ILE A 58 5.28 14.53 -17.37
C ILE A 58 6.29 13.40 -17.20
N GLY A 59 7.32 13.60 -16.39
CA GLY A 59 8.32 12.56 -16.07
C GLY A 59 7.66 11.35 -15.41
N ALA A 60 6.75 11.58 -14.49
CA ALA A 60 5.97 10.52 -13.82
C ALA A 60 5.08 9.75 -14.81
N ALA A 61 4.37 10.46 -15.73
CA ALA A 61 3.54 9.82 -16.75
C ALA A 61 4.38 8.96 -17.71
N ILE A 62 5.59 9.42 -18.06
CA ILE A 62 6.53 8.64 -18.87
C ILE A 62 6.97 7.38 -18.08
N ALA A 63 7.35 7.53 -16.83
CA ALA A 63 7.79 6.42 -15.99
C ALA A 63 6.68 5.38 -15.80
N HIS A 64 5.44 5.83 -15.61
CA HIS A 64 4.26 4.96 -15.53
C HIS A 64 4.05 4.18 -16.83
N ARG A 65 4.03 4.87 -17.98
CA ARG A 65 3.90 4.25 -19.31
C ARG A 65 4.96 3.19 -19.58
N ASP A 66 6.20 3.48 -19.19
CA ASP A 66 7.37 2.62 -19.45
C ASP A 66 7.56 1.54 -18.37
N GLY A 67 6.70 1.48 -17.36
CA GLY A 67 6.75 0.53 -16.25
C GLY A 67 7.97 0.72 -15.33
N THR A 68 8.53 1.92 -15.28
CA THR A 68 9.70 2.28 -14.46
C THR A 68 9.35 3.16 -13.24
N GLU A 69 8.07 3.50 -13.09
CA GLU A 69 7.56 4.21 -11.92
C GLU A 69 7.83 3.40 -10.63
N LYS A 70 8.19 4.12 -9.57
CA LYS A 70 8.34 3.53 -8.24
C LYS A 70 7.34 4.19 -7.30
N LEU A 71 6.56 3.38 -6.61
CA LEU A 71 5.64 3.84 -5.58
C LEU A 71 6.39 3.87 -4.24
N LEU A 72 6.87 5.06 -3.86
CA LEU A 72 7.74 5.26 -2.70
C LEU A 72 6.96 5.64 -1.42
N THR A 73 5.65 5.56 -1.47
CA THR A 73 4.77 5.93 -0.35
C THR A 73 3.81 4.78 -0.07
N SER A 74 3.58 4.49 1.20
CA SER A 74 2.74 3.37 1.63
C SER A 74 1.79 3.78 2.74
N LEU A 75 0.56 3.27 2.69
CA LEU A 75 -0.28 3.08 3.87
C LEU A 75 0.38 2.01 4.73
N TYR A 76 0.54 2.26 6.03
CA TYR A 76 1.15 1.28 6.92
C TYR A 76 0.36 1.11 8.23
N VAL A 77 0.57 -0.05 8.82
CA VAL A 77 0.11 -0.41 10.16
C VAL A 77 1.27 -1.04 10.89
N GLN A 78 1.62 -0.50 12.04
CA GLN A 78 2.65 -1.03 12.91
C GLN A 78 2.02 -1.44 14.24
N THR A 79 2.15 -2.69 14.57
CA THR A 79 1.80 -3.25 15.89
C THR A 79 3.08 -3.43 16.73
N GLU A 80 2.96 -3.96 17.93
CA GLU A 80 4.14 -4.26 18.77
C GLU A 80 5.08 -5.32 18.14
N THR A 81 4.55 -6.14 17.25
CA THR A 81 5.28 -7.29 16.69
C THR A 81 5.39 -7.28 15.18
N GLU A 82 4.61 -6.46 14.48
CA GLU A 82 4.46 -6.53 13.02
C GLU A 82 4.40 -5.13 12.40
N ASP A 83 4.96 -5.00 11.22
CA ASP A 83 4.91 -3.80 10.38
C ASP A 83 4.37 -4.20 9.01
N PHE A 84 3.18 -3.73 8.69
CA PHE A 84 2.53 -3.97 7.41
C PHE A 84 2.55 -2.70 6.58
N ALA A 85 2.82 -2.81 5.30
CA ALA A 85 2.77 -1.69 4.39
C ALA A 85 2.13 -2.11 3.05
N THR A 86 1.35 -1.20 2.48
CA THR A 86 0.76 -1.33 1.15
C THR A 86 1.05 -0.05 0.37
N PRO A 87 1.68 -0.10 -0.81
CA PRO A 87 1.93 1.09 -1.61
C PRO A 87 0.64 1.85 -1.89
N LEU A 88 0.69 3.18 -1.87
CA LEU A 88 -0.38 4.01 -2.40
C LEU A 88 -0.49 3.81 -3.92
N ALA A 89 -1.67 4.09 -4.45
CA ALA A 89 -1.93 4.05 -5.88
C ALA A 89 -1.04 5.03 -6.65
N SER A 90 -0.70 4.71 -7.91
CA SER A 90 -0.15 5.70 -8.82
C SER A 90 -1.20 6.76 -9.15
N LEU A 91 -0.78 8.03 -9.30
CA LEU A 91 -1.65 9.07 -9.85
C LEU A 91 -2.31 8.63 -11.17
N PHE A 92 -1.62 7.81 -11.97
CA PHE A 92 -2.04 7.40 -13.31
C PHE A 92 -2.92 6.15 -13.34
N GLU A 93 -3.21 5.51 -12.21
CA GLU A 93 -4.23 4.46 -12.15
C GLU A 93 -5.64 4.97 -12.44
N CYS A 94 -5.88 6.27 -12.21
CA CYS A 94 -7.14 6.95 -12.51
C CYS A 94 -6.95 8.06 -13.52
N VAL A 95 -6.97 7.71 -14.81
CA VAL A 95 -7.01 8.67 -15.92
C VAL A 95 -8.47 8.85 -16.34
N HIS A 96 -8.93 10.09 -16.44
CA HIS A 96 -10.32 10.42 -16.69
C HIS A 96 -10.56 10.84 -18.14
N ASP A 97 -11.78 10.63 -18.62
CA ASP A 97 -12.24 11.13 -19.89
C ASP A 97 -13.04 12.44 -19.68
N GLY A 98 -12.33 13.47 -19.32
CA GLY A 98 -12.84 14.79 -18.94
C GLY A 98 -12.32 15.27 -17.59
N LEU A 99 -12.50 16.54 -17.31
CA LEU A 99 -12.06 17.17 -16.08
C LEU A 99 -12.99 16.84 -14.91
N LEU A 100 -12.47 16.33 -13.81
CA LEU A 100 -13.18 16.22 -12.53
C LEU A 100 -13.18 17.57 -11.80
N SER A 101 -12.18 18.40 -12.09
CA SER A 101 -11.99 19.73 -11.54
C SER A 101 -11.35 20.63 -12.59
N PRO A 102 -11.55 21.98 -12.53
CA PRO A 102 -10.82 22.92 -13.39
C PRO A 102 -9.31 22.86 -13.24
N ASP A 103 -8.82 22.26 -12.16
CA ASP A 103 -7.41 22.15 -11.84
C ASP A 103 -6.76 20.84 -12.31
N ASP A 104 -7.52 19.95 -12.96
CA ASP A 104 -6.97 18.73 -13.54
C ASP A 104 -6.03 19.04 -14.70
N ALA A 105 -5.01 18.20 -14.86
CA ALA A 105 -4.08 18.29 -15.96
C ALA A 105 -4.55 17.45 -17.15
N LEU A 106 -4.50 18.05 -18.34
CA LEU A 106 -4.71 17.34 -19.60
C LEU A 106 -3.37 16.86 -20.14
N LEU A 107 -3.23 15.56 -20.32
CA LEU A 107 -2.01 14.91 -20.77
C LEU A 107 -2.10 14.52 -22.26
N PRO A 108 -0.95 14.50 -22.99
CA PRO A 108 -0.91 14.08 -24.38
C PRO A 108 -1.25 12.60 -24.57
N ASP A 109 -1.96 12.27 -25.65
CA ASP A 109 -2.33 10.89 -26.02
C ASP A 109 -1.10 9.96 -26.16
N SER A 110 0.05 10.50 -26.52
CA SER A 110 1.30 9.73 -26.66
C SER A 110 1.78 9.10 -25.35
N LEU A 111 1.29 9.55 -24.20
CA LEU A 111 1.59 8.97 -22.90
C LEU A 111 0.71 7.76 -22.57
N PHE A 112 -0.36 7.52 -23.33
CA PHE A 112 -1.32 6.45 -23.08
C PHE A 112 -1.58 5.61 -24.35
N PRO A 113 -0.55 4.92 -24.86
CA PRO A 113 -0.67 4.17 -26.10
C PRO A 113 -1.72 3.06 -25.98
N GLY A 114 -2.62 3.00 -26.96
CA GLY A 114 -3.71 2.00 -26.98
C GLY A 114 -4.95 2.41 -26.20
N SER A 115 -4.98 3.58 -25.59
CA SER A 115 -6.19 4.13 -25.00
C SER A 115 -7.19 4.54 -26.09
N ASP A 116 -8.47 4.30 -25.82
CA ASP A 116 -9.60 4.73 -26.65
C ASP A 116 -10.23 6.05 -26.16
N ARG A 117 -9.63 6.68 -25.14
CA ARG A 117 -10.12 7.92 -24.56
C ARG A 117 -9.83 9.12 -25.45
N THR A 118 -10.77 10.06 -25.45
CA THR A 118 -10.61 11.35 -26.16
C THR A 118 -9.70 12.32 -25.41
N TYR A 119 -9.71 12.23 -24.07
CA TYR A 119 -8.93 13.06 -23.19
C TYR A 119 -8.25 12.19 -22.11
N HIS A 120 -7.10 12.64 -21.67
CA HIS A 120 -6.35 11.98 -20.59
C HIS A 120 -6.12 12.99 -19.49
N CYS A 121 -7.08 13.07 -18.56
CA CYS A 121 -7.04 13.99 -17.43
C CYS A 121 -6.60 13.25 -16.18
N VAL A 122 -5.78 13.90 -15.38
CA VAL A 122 -5.36 13.42 -14.06
C VAL A 122 -5.47 14.53 -13.04
N ALA A 123 -5.68 14.16 -11.79
CA ALA A 123 -5.75 15.07 -10.66
C ALA A 123 -4.35 15.58 -10.30
N ASP A 124 -3.90 16.69 -10.90
CA ASP A 124 -2.57 17.24 -10.67
C ASP A 124 -2.55 18.42 -9.67
N LYS A 125 -3.66 18.67 -8.99
CA LYS A 125 -3.77 19.67 -7.92
C LYS A 125 -4.76 19.21 -6.85
N ARG A 126 -4.68 19.84 -5.68
CA ARG A 126 -5.47 19.47 -4.50
C ARG A 126 -6.98 19.37 -4.76
N LEU A 127 -7.57 20.31 -5.48
CA LEU A 127 -9.00 20.28 -5.80
C LEU A 127 -9.36 19.10 -6.72
N GLY A 128 -8.51 18.81 -7.70
CA GLY A 128 -8.66 17.63 -8.56
C GLY A 128 -8.49 16.33 -7.76
N ALA A 129 -7.46 16.28 -6.89
CA ALA A 129 -7.24 15.15 -6.00
C ALA A 129 -8.45 14.88 -5.10
N ARG A 130 -8.98 15.91 -4.44
CA ARG A 130 -10.20 15.80 -3.63
C ARG A 130 -11.40 15.31 -4.44
N ALA A 131 -11.60 15.88 -5.63
CA ALA A 131 -12.69 15.45 -6.51
C ALA A 131 -12.58 13.97 -6.86
N ALA A 132 -11.38 13.51 -7.26
CA ALA A 132 -11.12 12.11 -7.57
C ALA A 132 -11.40 11.19 -6.36
N MET A 133 -10.89 11.53 -5.17
CA MET A 133 -11.10 10.76 -3.94
C MET A 133 -12.57 10.74 -3.51
N THR A 134 -13.30 11.85 -3.64
CA THR A 134 -14.74 11.91 -3.39
C THR A 134 -15.54 10.98 -4.31
N TRP A 135 -15.03 10.69 -5.50
CA TRP A 135 -15.61 9.73 -6.44
C TRP A 135 -15.15 8.29 -6.20
N GLY A 136 -14.35 8.06 -5.15
CA GLY A 136 -13.89 6.73 -4.75
C GLY A 136 -12.64 6.25 -5.49
N TYR A 137 -11.92 7.14 -6.19
CA TYR A 137 -10.65 6.79 -6.80
C TYR A 137 -9.51 6.79 -5.77
N TYR A 138 -8.46 5.99 -6.02
CA TYR A 138 -7.26 5.86 -5.18
C TYR A 138 -7.51 5.29 -3.79
N GLU A 139 -8.52 4.45 -3.64
CA GLU A 139 -8.74 3.72 -2.40
C GLU A 139 -7.62 2.71 -2.18
N VAL A 140 -6.97 2.79 -1.02
CA VAL A 140 -5.97 1.82 -0.56
C VAL A 140 -6.34 1.39 0.83
N ASP A 141 -6.36 0.08 1.08
CA ASP A 141 -6.68 -0.47 2.37
C ASP A 141 -5.72 -1.59 2.79
N LYS A 142 -5.72 -1.86 4.09
CA LYS A 142 -4.92 -2.95 4.67
C LYS A 142 -5.67 -3.58 5.83
N PRO A 143 -5.99 -4.89 5.75
CA PRO A 143 -6.46 -5.64 6.90
C PRO A 143 -5.28 -6.01 7.81
N PHE A 144 -5.52 -6.02 9.13
CA PHE A 144 -4.56 -6.42 10.15
C PHE A 144 -5.27 -7.01 11.37
N TYR A 145 -4.52 -7.70 12.23
CA TYR A 145 -5.03 -8.28 13.45
C TYR A 145 -4.38 -7.62 14.66
N VAL A 146 -5.17 -7.37 15.68
CA VAL A 146 -4.74 -6.76 16.96
C VAL A 146 -5.00 -7.74 18.09
N LYS A 147 -4.02 -7.93 18.97
CA LYS A 147 -4.18 -8.67 20.23
C LYS A 147 -4.82 -7.78 21.28
N GLU A 148 -5.43 -8.39 22.29
CA GLU A 148 -6.08 -7.65 23.38
C GLU A 148 -5.12 -6.68 24.07
N GLY A 149 -5.52 -5.41 24.09
CA GLY A 149 -4.77 -4.35 24.77
C GLY A 149 -3.54 -3.85 24.01
N GLU A 150 -3.25 -4.39 22.83
CA GLU A 150 -2.13 -3.97 21.99
C GLU A 150 -2.32 -2.54 21.48
N SER A 151 -1.22 -1.83 21.32
CA SER A 151 -1.18 -0.51 20.70
C SER A 151 -0.76 -0.63 19.23
N VAL A 152 -1.34 0.22 18.40
CA VAL A 152 -1.14 0.20 16.95
C VAL A 152 -0.86 1.60 16.47
N VAL A 153 0.08 1.76 15.54
CA VAL A 153 0.28 2.99 14.77
C VAL A 153 -0.23 2.75 13.37
N VAL A 154 -1.05 3.67 12.88
CA VAL A 154 -1.53 3.68 11.49
C VAL A 154 -1.13 4.98 10.82
N GLY A 155 -0.75 4.92 9.55
CA GLY A 155 -0.31 6.14 8.87
C GLY A 155 0.01 5.95 7.41
N VAL A 156 0.49 7.05 6.80
CA VAL A 156 1.10 7.04 5.47
C VAL A 156 2.52 7.54 5.60
N ARG A 157 3.48 6.73 5.16
CA ARG A 157 4.90 7.08 5.17
C ARG A 157 5.50 7.05 3.77
N LYS A 158 6.46 7.93 3.58
CA LYS A 158 7.35 7.98 2.43
C LYS A 158 8.78 7.85 2.92
N ASP A 159 9.42 6.71 2.65
CA ASP A 159 10.76 6.40 3.14
C ASP A 159 11.86 7.00 2.28
N ASP A 160 11.57 7.28 1.02
CA ASP A 160 12.44 7.93 0.05
C ASP A 160 11.62 8.81 -0.90
N GLY A 161 12.23 9.72 -1.59
CA GLY A 161 11.51 10.63 -2.47
C GLY A 161 12.37 11.26 -3.55
N LEU A 162 11.69 11.89 -4.50
CA LEU A 162 12.29 12.63 -5.58
C LEU A 162 11.95 14.11 -5.50
N VAL A 163 12.75 14.92 -6.16
CA VAL A 163 12.40 16.32 -6.41
C VAL A 163 11.10 16.39 -7.21
N ASN A 164 10.17 17.23 -6.75
CA ASN A 164 8.84 17.44 -7.34
C ASN A 164 7.90 16.24 -7.27
N ASP A 165 8.18 15.23 -6.47
CA ASP A 165 7.19 14.21 -6.18
C ASP A 165 6.04 14.76 -5.32
N TRP A 166 4.92 14.05 -5.33
CA TRP A 166 3.72 14.50 -4.64
C TRP A 166 2.90 13.31 -4.12
N VAL A 167 2.54 13.42 -2.87
CA VAL A 167 1.58 12.53 -2.20
C VAL A 167 0.34 13.36 -1.88
N CYS A 168 -0.83 12.80 -2.11
CA CYS A 168 -2.09 13.38 -1.70
C CYS A 168 -2.93 12.32 -1.03
N ILE A 169 -3.49 12.61 0.14
CA ILE A 169 -4.29 11.67 0.92
C ILE A 169 -5.50 12.35 1.54
N ASP A 170 -6.57 11.57 1.76
CA ASP A 170 -7.80 12.00 2.41
C ASP A 170 -8.54 10.80 3.04
N ASP A 171 -9.52 11.08 3.90
CA ASP A 171 -10.49 10.12 4.43
C ASP A 171 -9.91 8.84 5.01
N PHE A 172 -9.03 8.95 6.02
CA PHE A 172 -8.66 7.80 6.82
C PHE A 172 -9.88 7.22 7.54
N SER A 173 -10.03 5.92 7.45
CA SER A 173 -11.02 5.18 8.21
C SER A 173 -10.45 3.90 8.82
N LEU A 174 -11.00 3.48 9.95
CA LEU A 174 -10.66 2.26 10.63
C LEU A 174 -11.95 1.50 10.95
N GLU A 175 -12.06 0.28 10.46
CA GLU A 175 -13.20 -0.60 10.67
C GLU A 175 -12.80 -1.79 11.53
N TYR A 176 -13.59 -2.11 12.58
CA TYR A 176 -13.49 -3.34 13.33
C TYR A 176 -14.33 -4.42 12.68
N LEU A 177 -13.71 -5.51 12.24
CA LEU A 177 -14.36 -6.59 11.50
C LEU A 177 -14.84 -7.73 12.41
N GLY A 178 -14.31 -7.80 13.64
CA GLY A 178 -14.66 -8.84 14.62
C GLY A 178 -13.46 -9.68 15.06
N ASP A 179 -13.67 -10.54 16.06
CA ASP A 179 -12.60 -11.32 16.71
C ASP A 179 -12.60 -12.83 16.35
N GLY A 180 -13.64 -13.29 15.64
CA GLY A 180 -13.73 -14.70 15.24
C GLY A 180 -13.04 -15.01 13.91
N GLU A 181 -12.63 -16.27 13.71
CA GLU A 181 -12.10 -16.75 12.42
C GLU A 181 -13.05 -16.49 11.23
N THR A 182 -14.34 -16.41 11.47
CA THR A 182 -15.34 -16.05 10.44
C THR A 182 -15.27 -14.59 10.02
N ASN A 183 -14.59 -13.75 10.79
CA ASN A 183 -14.41 -12.33 10.53
C ASN A 183 -13.02 -12.02 9.92
N ARG A 184 -12.20 -13.06 9.72
CA ARG A 184 -10.92 -12.92 9.06
C ARG A 184 -11.16 -12.52 7.60
N PRO A 185 -10.63 -11.38 7.14
CA PRO A 185 -10.73 -10.98 5.74
C PRO A 185 -10.04 -11.98 4.81
N ASP A 186 -10.60 -12.20 3.62
CA ASP A 186 -10.00 -13.12 2.64
C ASP A 186 -8.63 -12.62 2.14
N ASP A 187 -8.43 -11.31 2.15
CA ASP A 187 -7.21 -10.61 1.77
C ASP A 187 -6.24 -10.35 2.94
N PHE A 188 -6.58 -10.86 4.14
CA PHE A 188 -5.66 -10.81 5.28
C PHE A 188 -4.53 -11.83 5.09
N VAL A 189 -3.32 -11.32 5.02
CA VAL A 189 -2.09 -12.13 4.92
C VAL A 189 -1.38 -12.02 6.27
N ASP A 190 -1.21 -13.16 6.95
CA ASP A 190 -0.31 -13.23 8.11
C ASP A 190 1.12 -12.93 7.63
N ASN A 191 1.86 -12.08 8.33
CA ASN A 191 3.24 -11.67 7.98
C ASN A 191 4.24 -12.84 7.82
N ILE A 192 3.80 -14.08 7.99
CA ILE A 192 4.62 -15.28 7.75
C ILE A 192 4.69 -15.61 6.24
N ASP A 193 3.87 -14.99 5.39
CA ASP A 193 3.66 -15.46 4.02
C ASP A 193 4.55 -14.82 2.95
N GLU A 194 5.29 -13.74 3.18
CA GLU A 194 6.21 -13.28 2.13
C GLU A 194 7.46 -12.53 2.66
N VAL A 195 8.56 -13.21 2.76
CA VAL A 195 9.86 -12.55 2.59
C VAL A 195 10.10 -12.43 1.08
N PHE A 196 9.66 -11.34 0.47
CA PHE A 196 10.11 -10.97 -0.86
C PHE A 196 11.58 -10.54 -0.78
N VAL A 197 12.48 -11.45 -1.05
CA VAL A 197 13.83 -11.08 -1.43
C VAL A 197 13.78 -10.76 -2.92
N GLY A 198 13.74 -9.46 -3.24
CA GLY A 198 13.72 -8.98 -4.61
C GLY A 198 14.91 -9.46 -5.42
N GLY A 199 14.66 -9.91 -6.64
CA GLY A 199 15.66 -10.15 -7.66
C GLY A 199 15.33 -11.41 -8.46
N GLU A 200 15.05 -11.24 -9.73
CA GLU A 200 15.00 -12.21 -10.84
C GLU A 200 14.25 -13.53 -10.60
N THR A 201 13.52 -13.97 -11.60
CA THR A 201 12.65 -15.14 -11.67
C THR A 201 13.30 -16.47 -11.29
N ALA A 202 13.63 -16.64 -10.02
CA ALA A 202 14.06 -17.94 -9.51
C ALA A 202 12.86 -18.89 -9.47
N THR A 203 12.99 -20.04 -10.14
CA THR A 203 11.97 -21.09 -10.15
C THR A 203 12.20 -22.07 -9.00
N VAL A 204 11.11 -22.63 -8.46
CA VAL A 204 11.18 -23.68 -7.44
C VAL A 204 11.74 -24.95 -8.06
N VAL A 205 12.85 -25.45 -7.53
CA VAL A 205 13.50 -26.69 -7.99
C VAL A 205 13.20 -27.89 -7.11
N ALA A 206 12.84 -27.67 -5.83
CA ALA A 206 12.41 -28.73 -4.92
C ALA A 206 11.60 -28.12 -3.76
N SER A 207 10.64 -28.90 -3.22
CA SER A 207 9.85 -28.51 -2.04
C SER A 207 9.94 -29.59 -0.97
N GLU A 208 10.07 -29.14 0.28
CA GLU A 208 9.99 -29.99 1.48
C GLU A 208 8.85 -29.52 2.36
N TRP A 209 8.18 -30.44 3.05
CA TRP A 209 7.03 -30.15 3.87
C TRP A 209 7.29 -30.49 5.33
N TYR A 210 6.79 -29.62 6.21
CA TYR A 210 6.93 -29.77 7.66
C TYR A 210 5.61 -29.49 8.38
N THR A 211 5.39 -30.13 9.50
CA THR A 211 4.36 -29.73 10.44
C THR A 211 4.74 -28.40 11.10
N ILE A 212 3.79 -27.73 11.76
CA ILE A 212 4.07 -26.50 12.54
C ILE A 212 5.08 -26.74 13.68
N ASN A 213 5.28 -27.99 14.09
CA ASN A 213 6.28 -28.37 15.10
C ASN A 213 7.65 -28.72 14.50
N GLY A 214 7.86 -28.45 13.20
CA GLY A 214 9.13 -28.69 12.50
C GLY A 214 9.41 -30.13 12.10
N VAL A 215 8.44 -31.05 12.21
CA VAL A 215 8.61 -32.43 11.77
C VAL A 215 8.39 -32.52 10.26
N ARG A 216 9.42 -33.01 9.54
CA ARG A 216 9.33 -33.24 8.10
C ARG A 216 8.29 -34.29 7.75
N VAL A 217 7.45 -34.01 6.77
CA VAL A 217 6.40 -34.90 6.28
C VAL A 217 6.44 -34.97 4.75
N ALA A 218 5.79 -35.99 4.18
CA ALA A 218 5.51 -35.99 2.73
C ALA A 218 4.50 -34.89 2.40
N GLU A 219 4.33 -34.56 1.13
CA GLU A 219 3.32 -33.59 0.70
C GLU A 219 1.97 -33.91 1.35
N PRO A 220 1.43 -33.00 2.16
CA PRO A 220 0.30 -33.31 3.02
C PRO A 220 -0.99 -33.43 2.20
N LYS A 221 -1.76 -34.50 2.48
CA LYS A 221 -3.11 -34.75 1.95
C LYS A 221 -4.19 -34.58 2.99
N GLN A 222 -3.81 -34.41 4.24
CA GLN A 222 -4.75 -34.21 5.34
C GLN A 222 -4.93 -32.73 5.63
N ARG A 223 -6.15 -32.35 5.97
CA ARG A 223 -6.48 -30.98 6.37
C ARG A 223 -5.61 -30.56 7.56
N GLY A 224 -4.97 -29.41 7.41
CA GLY A 224 -4.09 -28.89 8.46
C GLY A 224 -3.22 -27.75 7.96
N ILE A 225 -2.43 -27.17 8.89
CA ILE A 225 -1.45 -26.13 8.59
C ILE A 225 -0.08 -26.78 8.54
N TYR A 226 0.66 -26.48 7.47
CA TYR A 226 1.98 -27.00 7.20
C TYR A 226 2.93 -25.89 6.77
N ILE A 227 4.22 -26.12 6.90
CA ILE A 227 5.27 -25.27 6.36
C ILE A 227 5.84 -25.95 5.14
N ARG A 228 5.77 -25.30 3.98
CA ARG A 228 6.46 -25.73 2.76
C ARG A 228 7.73 -24.93 2.61
N GLN A 229 8.85 -25.61 2.47
CA GLN A 229 10.15 -25.03 2.21
C GLN A 229 10.56 -25.32 0.78
N ASP A 230 10.62 -24.28 -0.04
CA ASP A 230 10.98 -24.34 -1.45
C ASP A 230 12.46 -23.99 -1.63
N LYS A 231 13.20 -24.84 -2.31
CA LYS A 231 14.54 -24.52 -2.83
C LYS A 231 14.39 -23.85 -4.19
N MET A 232 15.02 -22.71 -4.35
CA MET A 232 14.96 -21.93 -5.58
C MET A 232 16.16 -22.21 -6.47
N SER A 233 16.02 -21.94 -7.78
CA SER A 233 17.09 -22.18 -8.78
C SER A 233 18.33 -21.30 -8.57
N ASP A 234 18.23 -20.21 -7.83
CA ASP A 234 19.31 -19.32 -7.44
C ASP A 234 20.06 -19.80 -6.18
N GLY A 235 19.67 -20.95 -5.61
CA GLY A 235 20.24 -21.51 -4.38
C GLY A 235 19.63 -20.98 -3.09
N THR A 236 18.70 -20.05 -3.14
CA THR A 236 17.98 -19.56 -1.98
C THR A 236 16.89 -20.54 -1.54
N THR A 237 16.38 -20.34 -0.32
CA THR A 237 15.30 -21.16 0.25
C THR A 237 14.15 -20.22 0.67
N ARG A 238 12.92 -20.57 0.23
CA ARG A 238 11.70 -19.86 0.61
C ARG A 238 10.85 -20.76 1.50
N SER A 239 10.33 -20.23 2.60
CA SER A 239 9.40 -20.95 3.49
C SER A 239 8.01 -20.34 3.41
N LEU A 240 7.00 -21.20 3.25
CA LEU A 240 5.59 -20.81 3.09
C LEU A 240 4.73 -21.56 4.12
N LYS A 241 3.81 -20.88 4.77
CA LYS A 241 2.74 -21.51 5.54
C LYS A 241 1.61 -21.91 4.57
N VAL A 242 1.25 -23.17 4.54
CA VAL A 242 0.23 -23.70 3.62
C VAL A 242 -0.89 -24.32 4.42
N MET A 243 -2.12 -23.94 4.13
CA MET A 243 -3.32 -24.59 4.66
C MET A 243 -3.83 -25.61 3.63
N VAL A 244 -3.82 -26.88 4.00
CA VAL A 244 -4.45 -27.96 3.23
C VAL A 244 -5.89 -28.11 3.70
N ARG A 245 -6.86 -27.92 2.81
CA ARG A 245 -8.31 -27.98 3.06
C ARG A 245 -8.89 -29.37 2.79
#